data_aa3eb7087f53e8a9c2667abace1a46a5
#
_entry.id   aa3eb7087f53e8a9c2667abace1a46a5
#
_cell.length_a   1.000
_cell.length_b   1.000
_cell.length_c   1.000
_cell.angle_alpha   90.00
_cell.angle_beta   90.00
_cell.angle_gamma   90.00
#
_symmetry.space_group_name_H-M   'P 1'
#
loop_
_entity.id
_entity.type
_entity.pdbx_description
1 polymer ?
#
loop_
_entity_poly.entity_id
_entity_poly.type
_entity_poly.pdbx_seq_one_letter_code
_entity_poly.pdbx_strand_id
1 'polypeptide(L)'
;MKETKNRALRDIVVVGFALFSMFFGAGNVIFPPYLGMESGPQWLAGFSAYFIADIGLALAAMFALLRVGSSEAVLQRVGRVPSEVLMCAIILCVGPMVAIPRTSASTFEMAIAPNLPGVSAVVFSVLFFALILALCIRESAVVDIVGKVLTPLLLAGLAAIIIKGIVTPLGTIAPEAQIDSAVVTGVKAGYQTMDALAALPFGILVLQSVVDKGYTESGKKFRIMSGSSILACVLLLAVYMGLAYLGATVSAQYTNEIGRAQLVMAIVEALMGKTGMIIFGIVVGLACVTTAVALTSSAAAYFAKLCRGKVPYKVFVIVICVFSAVVSNLGLDRIVAIAAPVLDVVYPPTLVLIFISLVVPRLPDRISRGAVIGALLMSVLCTLDGYGVPLTFLHKLPLFELGFAWVLPSVLFGAVAAVLPRRREKAGKAEPACAGSKQG
;
A
#
# COMPACT_ATOMS: atom_id res chain seq x y z
N MET A 1 13.39 -2.93 -36.02
CA MET A 1 13.31 -3.94 -34.95
C MET A 1 14.16 -3.57 -33.71
N LYS A 2 15.44 -3.15 -33.85
CA LYS A 2 16.28 -2.70 -32.71
C LYS A 2 15.75 -1.43 -32.05
N GLU A 3 15.29 -0.41 -32.78
CA GLU A 3 14.74 0.84 -32.23
C GLU A 3 13.46 0.64 -31.42
N THR A 4 12.54 -0.22 -31.91
CA THR A 4 11.31 -0.55 -31.16
C THR A 4 11.62 -1.32 -29.87
N LYS A 5 12.65 -2.17 -29.84
CA LYS A 5 13.07 -2.89 -28.64
C LYS A 5 13.71 -1.94 -27.61
N ASN A 6 14.54 -0.99 -28.07
CA ASN A 6 15.15 0.02 -27.18
C ASN A 6 14.12 0.98 -26.58
N ARG A 7 13.11 1.38 -27.38
CA ARG A 7 12.00 2.20 -26.89
C ARG A 7 11.20 1.47 -25.81
N ALA A 8 10.84 0.20 -26.04
CA ALA A 8 10.10 -0.60 -25.06
C ALA A 8 10.89 -0.79 -23.75
N LEU A 9 12.20 -1.03 -23.83
CA LEU A 9 13.06 -1.15 -22.63
C LEU A 9 13.11 0.17 -21.85
N ARG A 10 13.28 1.30 -22.53
CA ARG A 10 13.26 2.63 -21.90
C ARG A 10 11.92 2.89 -21.21
N ASP A 11 10.81 2.53 -21.86
CA ASP A 11 9.48 2.74 -21.30
C ASP A 11 9.23 1.82 -20.10
N ILE A 12 9.73 0.57 -20.09
CA ILE A 12 9.73 -0.32 -18.92
C ILE A 12 10.49 0.32 -17.76
N VAL A 13 11.66 0.90 -18.01
CA VAL A 13 12.46 1.53 -16.94
C VAL A 13 11.74 2.77 -16.39
N VAL A 14 11.22 3.64 -17.25
CA VAL A 14 10.52 4.86 -16.81
C VAL A 14 9.26 4.52 -16.01
N VAL A 15 8.45 3.57 -16.50
CA VAL A 15 7.23 3.14 -15.79
C VAL A 15 7.58 2.35 -14.52
N GLY A 16 8.65 1.56 -14.54
CA GLY A 16 9.13 0.81 -13.38
C GLY A 16 9.64 1.75 -12.27
N PHE A 17 10.35 2.82 -12.60
CA PHE A 17 10.74 3.87 -11.65
C PHE A 17 9.54 4.63 -11.10
N ALA A 18 8.56 4.92 -11.95
CA ALA A 18 7.31 5.54 -11.49
C ALA A 18 6.56 4.62 -10.51
N LEU A 19 6.44 3.33 -10.82
CA LEU A 19 5.87 2.33 -9.91
C LEU A 19 6.65 2.23 -8.60
N PHE A 20 7.98 2.15 -8.66
CA PHE A 20 8.82 2.20 -7.46
C PHE A 20 8.49 3.42 -6.60
N SER A 21 8.45 4.62 -7.19
CA SER A 21 8.14 5.86 -6.48
C SER A 21 6.72 5.90 -5.91
N MET A 22 5.75 5.27 -6.58
CA MET A 22 4.36 5.20 -6.11
C MET A 22 4.22 4.27 -4.90
N PHE A 23 4.91 3.13 -4.90
CA PHE A 23 4.92 2.19 -3.78
C PHE A 23 5.86 2.63 -2.66
N PHE A 24 6.99 3.26 -2.98
CA PHE A 24 7.96 3.71 -1.97
C PHE A 24 7.45 4.94 -1.23
N GLY A 25 6.66 4.72 -0.21
CA GLY A 25 6.09 5.76 0.65
C GLY A 25 6.73 5.82 2.04
N ALA A 26 6.15 6.66 2.90
CA ALA A 26 6.61 6.85 4.28
C ALA A 26 6.72 5.56 5.09
N GLY A 27 5.76 4.62 4.91
CA GLY A 27 5.75 3.33 5.59
C GLY A 27 6.95 2.47 5.24
N ASN A 28 7.28 2.44 3.97
CA ASN A 28 8.28 1.57 3.40
C ASN A 28 9.73 1.93 3.80
N VAL A 29 9.91 3.14 4.32
CA VAL A 29 11.19 3.58 4.92
C VAL A 29 11.34 3.10 6.36
N ILE A 30 10.23 3.02 7.12
CA ILE A 30 10.25 2.80 8.57
C ILE A 30 10.06 1.34 8.98
N PHE A 31 9.20 0.57 8.27
CA PHE A 31 8.90 -0.79 8.67
C PHE A 31 10.05 -1.78 8.49
N PRO A 32 10.80 -1.81 7.36
CA PRO A 32 11.88 -2.77 7.20
C PRO A 32 13.00 -2.66 8.26
N PRO A 33 13.56 -1.47 8.56
CA PRO A 33 14.60 -1.38 9.58
C PRO A 33 14.07 -1.68 10.99
N TYR A 34 12.83 -1.26 11.30
CA TYR A 34 12.22 -1.57 12.60
C TYR A 34 12.01 -3.08 12.78
N LEU A 35 11.48 -3.75 11.75
CA LEU A 35 11.33 -5.21 11.73
C LEU A 35 12.68 -5.93 11.85
N GLY A 36 13.71 -5.42 11.18
CA GLY A 36 15.07 -5.95 11.30
C GLY A 36 15.61 -5.89 12.72
N MET A 37 15.41 -4.74 13.39
CA MET A 37 15.81 -4.51 14.78
C MET A 37 15.08 -5.46 15.75
N GLU A 38 13.76 -5.51 15.70
CA GLU A 38 12.97 -6.36 16.65
C GLU A 38 13.08 -7.84 16.38
N SER A 39 13.36 -8.25 15.13
CA SER A 39 13.57 -9.66 14.75
C SER A 39 14.98 -10.17 15.08
N GLY A 40 15.95 -9.31 15.28
CA GLY A 40 17.32 -9.71 15.63
C GLY A 40 17.89 -10.80 14.73
N PRO A 41 18.25 -11.97 15.25
CA PRO A 41 18.86 -13.05 14.46
C PRO A 41 17.89 -13.67 13.43
N GLN A 42 16.58 -13.47 13.60
CA GLN A 42 15.55 -13.95 12.68
C GLN A 42 15.14 -12.91 11.64
N TRP A 43 15.91 -11.80 11.47
CA TRP A 43 15.57 -10.70 10.59
C TRP A 43 15.27 -11.14 9.15
N LEU A 44 15.97 -12.13 8.61
CA LEU A 44 15.76 -12.62 7.26
C LEU A 44 14.41 -13.35 7.11
N ALA A 45 13.98 -14.11 8.11
CA ALA A 45 12.67 -14.77 8.14
C ALA A 45 11.55 -13.72 8.25
N GLY A 46 11.71 -12.75 9.16
CA GLY A 46 10.79 -11.61 9.29
C GLY A 46 10.69 -10.80 8.01
N PHE A 47 11.83 -10.46 7.41
CA PHE A 47 11.88 -9.73 6.15
C PHE A 47 11.24 -10.51 4.99
N SER A 48 11.48 -11.81 4.89
CA SER A 48 10.88 -12.64 3.83
C SER A 48 9.35 -12.66 3.93
N ALA A 49 8.82 -12.78 5.13
CA ALA A 49 7.39 -12.72 5.39
C ALA A 49 6.82 -11.31 5.08
N TYR A 50 7.52 -10.27 5.52
CA TYR A 50 7.19 -8.88 5.19
C TYR A 50 7.15 -8.65 3.68
N PHE A 51 8.18 -9.06 2.95
CA PHE A 51 8.29 -8.83 1.51
C PHE A 51 7.16 -9.52 0.73
N ILE A 52 6.80 -10.75 1.12
CA ILE A 52 5.68 -11.48 0.52
C ILE A 52 4.36 -10.76 0.80
N ALA A 53 4.15 -10.33 2.05
CA ALA A 53 2.90 -9.69 2.49
C ALA A 53 2.75 -8.25 1.98
N ASP A 54 3.84 -7.59 1.63
CA ASP A 54 3.88 -6.24 1.08
C ASP A 54 3.94 -6.27 -0.46
N ILE A 55 5.15 -6.36 -1.02
CA ILE A 55 5.39 -6.27 -2.46
C ILE A 55 4.88 -7.50 -3.22
N GLY A 56 4.98 -8.69 -2.63
CA GLY A 56 4.44 -9.92 -3.23
C GLY A 56 2.94 -9.81 -3.49
N LEU A 57 2.18 -9.32 -2.52
CA LEU A 57 0.74 -9.11 -2.65
C LEU A 57 0.40 -7.91 -3.55
N ALA A 58 1.17 -6.82 -3.51
CA ALA A 58 1.01 -5.70 -4.42
C ALA A 58 1.23 -6.13 -5.89
N LEU A 59 2.25 -6.94 -6.13
CA LEU A 59 2.51 -7.51 -7.44
C LEU A 59 1.38 -8.44 -7.90
N ALA A 60 0.88 -9.30 -7.01
CA ALA A 60 -0.30 -10.14 -7.28
C ALA A 60 -1.53 -9.30 -7.66
N ALA A 61 -1.77 -8.19 -6.95
CA ALA A 61 -2.86 -7.26 -7.26
C ALA A 61 -2.69 -6.60 -8.64
N MET A 62 -1.46 -6.19 -8.99
CA MET A 62 -1.14 -5.66 -10.32
C MET A 62 -1.41 -6.67 -11.44
N PHE A 63 -1.00 -7.93 -11.25
CA PHE A 63 -1.25 -8.99 -12.24
C PHE A 63 -2.73 -9.39 -12.31
N ALA A 64 -3.46 -9.38 -11.19
CA ALA A 64 -4.90 -9.58 -11.17
C ALA A 64 -5.61 -8.50 -11.99
N LEU A 65 -5.24 -7.22 -11.79
CA LEU A 65 -5.77 -6.10 -12.54
C LEU A 65 -5.46 -6.22 -14.05
N LEU A 66 -4.25 -6.59 -14.42
CA LEU A 66 -3.88 -6.83 -15.81
C LEU A 66 -4.72 -7.94 -16.46
N ARG A 67 -5.05 -8.98 -15.70
CA ARG A 67 -5.81 -10.13 -16.20
C ARG A 67 -7.30 -9.83 -16.38
N VAL A 68 -7.88 -9.01 -15.50
CA VAL A 68 -9.31 -8.71 -15.48
C VAL A 68 -9.63 -7.37 -16.16
N GLY A 69 -8.66 -6.46 -16.25
CA GLY A 69 -8.75 -5.21 -16.99
C GLY A 69 -9.09 -3.97 -16.17
N SER A 70 -9.65 -4.11 -14.96
CA SER A 70 -9.92 -2.97 -14.07
C SER A 70 -9.98 -3.39 -12.60
N SER A 71 -9.74 -2.46 -11.68
CA SER A 71 -9.89 -2.71 -10.23
C SER A 71 -11.36 -2.93 -9.84
N GLU A 72 -12.28 -2.24 -10.51
CA GLU A 72 -13.72 -2.45 -10.32
C GLU A 72 -14.09 -3.90 -10.67
N ALA A 73 -13.57 -4.44 -11.78
CA ALA A 73 -13.85 -5.83 -12.17
C ALA A 73 -13.27 -6.86 -11.20
N VAL A 74 -12.15 -6.57 -10.51
CA VAL A 74 -11.63 -7.40 -9.42
C VAL A 74 -12.62 -7.45 -8.26
N LEU A 75 -13.17 -6.31 -7.85
CA LEU A 75 -14.02 -6.21 -6.67
C LEU A 75 -15.51 -6.54 -6.97
N GLN A 76 -16.03 -6.28 -8.17
CA GLN A 76 -17.46 -6.49 -8.52
C GLN A 76 -17.94 -7.93 -8.40
N ARG A 77 -17.03 -8.90 -8.28
CA ARG A 77 -17.34 -10.32 -8.05
C ARG A 77 -18.20 -10.57 -6.81
N VAL A 78 -18.12 -9.68 -5.80
CA VAL A 78 -18.97 -9.78 -4.60
C VAL A 78 -20.34 -9.10 -4.76
N GLY A 79 -20.59 -8.47 -5.90
CA GLY A 79 -21.79 -7.70 -6.18
C GLY A 79 -21.55 -6.20 -6.03
N ARG A 80 -22.46 -5.39 -6.56
CA ARG A 80 -22.29 -3.94 -6.69
C ARG A 80 -22.09 -3.24 -5.34
N VAL A 81 -23.02 -3.43 -4.40
CA VAL A 81 -22.97 -2.73 -3.11
C VAL A 81 -21.79 -3.17 -2.25
N PRO A 82 -21.51 -4.47 -2.04
CA PRO A 82 -20.34 -4.88 -1.28
C PRO A 82 -19.01 -4.43 -1.92
N SER A 83 -18.93 -4.40 -3.25
CA SER A 83 -17.71 -3.91 -3.93
C SER A 83 -17.50 -2.40 -3.74
N GLU A 84 -18.57 -1.60 -3.78
CA GLU A 84 -18.51 -0.16 -3.52
C GLU A 84 -18.10 0.11 -2.06
N VAL A 85 -18.64 -0.66 -1.09
CA VAL A 85 -18.28 -0.56 0.34
C VAL A 85 -16.81 -0.94 0.55
N LEU A 86 -16.35 -2.06 -0.02
CA LEU A 86 -14.97 -2.51 0.11
C LEU A 86 -13.99 -1.52 -0.53
N MET A 87 -14.30 -1.01 -1.74
CA MET A 87 -13.47 -0.01 -2.39
C MET A 87 -13.43 1.30 -1.58
N CYS A 88 -14.56 1.72 -1.03
CA CYS A 88 -14.61 2.88 -0.14
C CYS A 88 -13.71 2.69 1.09
N ALA A 89 -13.77 1.51 1.74
CA ALA A 89 -12.91 1.17 2.87
C ALA A 89 -11.43 1.19 2.47
N ILE A 90 -11.06 0.60 1.34
CA ILE A 90 -9.69 0.62 0.80
C ILE A 90 -9.23 2.08 0.60
N ILE A 91 -10.01 2.89 -0.11
CA ILE A 91 -9.66 4.29 -0.40
C ILE A 91 -9.57 5.14 0.87
N LEU A 92 -10.40 4.89 1.87
CA LEU A 92 -10.31 5.56 3.17
C LEU A 92 -9.01 5.18 3.90
N CYS A 93 -8.65 3.90 3.93
CA CYS A 93 -7.41 3.43 4.58
C CYS A 93 -6.17 3.96 3.87
N VAL A 94 -6.07 3.75 2.55
CA VAL A 94 -4.93 4.21 1.73
C VAL A 94 -4.92 5.73 1.58
N GLY A 95 -6.04 6.39 1.83
CA GLY A 95 -6.22 7.83 1.74
C GLY A 95 -6.21 8.54 3.10
N PRO A 96 -7.31 9.24 3.42
CA PRO A 96 -7.35 10.23 4.50
C PRO A 96 -7.20 9.66 5.91
N MET A 97 -7.57 8.39 6.15
CA MET A 97 -7.54 7.86 7.52
C MET A 97 -6.14 7.47 7.98
N VAL A 98 -5.29 6.94 7.07
CA VAL A 98 -4.00 6.36 7.46
C VAL A 98 -2.84 6.86 6.61
N ALA A 99 -2.80 6.57 5.30
CA ALA A 99 -1.59 6.79 4.52
C ALA A 99 -1.26 8.26 4.32
N ILE A 100 -2.23 9.11 4.02
CA ILE A 100 -2.00 10.55 3.81
C ILE A 100 -1.54 11.24 5.11
N PRO A 101 -2.21 11.09 6.28
CA PRO A 101 -1.72 11.64 7.53
C PRO A 101 -0.32 11.15 7.91
N ARG A 102 -0.05 9.86 7.67
CA ARG A 102 1.26 9.24 7.94
C ARG A 102 2.39 9.89 7.16
N THR A 103 2.16 10.36 5.92
CA THR A 103 3.20 11.08 5.15
C THR A 103 3.65 12.37 5.84
N SER A 104 2.71 13.15 6.38
CA SER A 104 3.02 14.36 7.14
C SER A 104 3.73 14.04 8.45
N ALA A 105 3.22 13.09 9.24
CA ALA A 105 3.82 12.69 10.51
C ALA A 105 5.25 12.17 10.32
N SER A 106 5.46 11.28 9.33
CA SER A 106 6.80 10.76 9.01
C SER A 106 7.76 11.86 8.55
N THR A 107 7.29 12.80 7.72
CA THR A 107 8.12 13.93 7.28
C THR A 107 8.49 14.81 8.47
N PHE A 108 7.54 15.08 9.36
CA PHE A 108 7.81 15.85 10.57
C PHE A 108 8.87 15.16 11.44
N GLU A 109 8.67 13.89 11.76
CA GLU A 109 9.54 13.15 12.67
C GLU A 109 10.92 12.86 12.08
N MET A 110 11.05 12.67 10.76
CA MET A 110 12.35 12.38 10.12
C MET A 110 13.09 13.61 9.57
N ALA A 111 12.36 14.62 9.08
CA ALA A 111 13.01 15.79 8.44
C ALA A 111 13.02 17.03 9.32
N ILE A 112 11.99 17.28 10.09
CA ILE A 112 11.78 18.56 10.78
C ILE A 112 12.21 18.48 12.25
N ALA A 113 11.64 17.57 13.02
CA ALA A 113 11.89 17.49 14.46
C ALA A 113 13.37 17.35 14.83
N PRO A 114 14.18 16.52 14.13
CA PRO A 114 15.59 16.38 14.44
C PRO A 114 16.45 17.60 14.07
N ASN A 115 16.02 18.37 13.06
CA ASN A 115 16.81 19.48 12.49
C ASN A 115 16.32 20.86 12.94
N LEU A 116 15.03 20.99 13.29
CA LEU A 116 14.37 22.25 13.66
C LEU A 116 13.48 22.06 14.92
N PRO A 117 14.09 21.87 16.10
CA PRO A 117 13.33 21.50 17.33
C PRO A 117 12.33 22.54 17.82
N GLY A 118 12.35 23.76 17.26
CA GLY A 118 11.38 24.82 17.60
C GLY A 118 10.09 24.79 16.80
N VAL A 119 9.96 23.92 15.77
CA VAL A 119 8.77 23.85 14.92
C VAL A 119 7.76 22.90 15.54
N SER A 120 6.51 23.36 15.74
CA SER A 120 5.44 22.52 16.26
C SER A 120 4.88 21.61 15.13
N ALA A 121 4.48 20.37 15.50
CA ALA A 121 3.86 19.43 14.56
C ALA A 121 2.59 20.00 13.93
N VAL A 122 1.81 20.80 14.68
CA VAL A 122 0.60 21.45 14.17
C VAL A 122 0.90 22.46 13.07
N VAL A 123 1.90 23.34 13.30
CA VAL A 123 2.30 24.32 12.28
C VAL A 123 2.81 23.64 11.03
N PHE A 124 3.66 22.61 11.21
CA PHE A 124 4.16 21.85 10.09
C PHE A 124 3.04 21.15 9.31
N SER A 125 2.11 20.46 9.98
CA SER A 125 1.00 19.76 9.32
C SER A 125 0.11 20.72 8.51
N VAL A 126 -0.18 21.91 9.02
CA VAL A 126 -0.93 22.93 8.28
C VAL A 126 -0.19 23.36 7.01
N LEU A 127 1.11 23.64 7.12
CA LEU A 127 1.93 24.04 5.96
C LEU A 127 2.05 22.90 4.94
N PHE A 128 2.27 21.67 5.41
CA PHE A 128 2.36 20.48 4.57
C PHE A 128 1.07 20.26 3.78
N PHE A 129 -0.08 20.27 4.45
CA PHE A 129 -1.37 20.06 3.77
C PHE A 129 -1.84 21.26 2.96
N ALA A 130 -1.42 22.50 3.29
CA ALA A 130 -1.60 23.65 2.40
C ALA A 130 -0.82 23.49 1.09
N LEU A 131 0.41 22.96 1.16
CA LEU A 131 1.19 22.62 -0.03
C LEU A 131 0.51 21.50 -0.84
N ILE A 132 0.08 20.40 -0.20
CA ILE A 132 -0.64 19.30 -0.87
C ILE A 132 -1.92 19.81 -1.55
N LEU A 133 -2.70 20.63 -0.85
CA LEU A 133 -3.90 21.27 -1.39
C LEU A 133 -3.59 22.10 -2.65
N ALA A 134 -2.57 22.96 -2.59
CA ALA A 134 -2.16 23.77 -3.73
C ALA A 134 -1.72 22.94 -4.94
N LEU A 135 -1.02 21.83 -4.70
CA LEU A 135 -0.56 20.92 -5.75
C LEU A 135 -1.72 20.11 -6.35
N CYS A 136 -2.65 19.61 -5.53
CA CYS A 136 -3.80 18.82 -6.01
C CYS A 136 -4.84 19.67 -6.77
N ILE A 137 -5.04 20.94 -6.40
CA ILE A 137 -6.00 21.81 -7.11
C ILE A 137 -5.52 22.18 -8.52
N ARG A 138 -4.22 22.29 -8.69
CA ARG A 138 -3.59 22.69 -9.96
C ARG A 138 -3.12 21.48 -10.72
N GLU A 139 -3.83 20.46 -11.04
CA GLU A 139 -3.43 19.31 -11.88
C GLU A 139 -2.06 19.50 -12.57
N SER A 140 -0.96 19.54 -11.80
CA SER A 140 0.28 20.12 -12.32
C SER A 140 1.32 19.05 -12.63
N ALA A 141 2.17 19.36 -13.59
CA ALA A 141 3.40 18.65 -13.96
C ALA A 141 4.38 18.38 -12.80
N VAL A 142 4.07 18.81 -11.58
CA VAL A 142 4.89 18.59 -10.37
C VAL A 142 5.05 17.10 -10.08
N VAL A 143 3.98 16.28 -10.24
CA VAL A 143 4.04 14.82 -10.06
C VAL A 143 5.05 14.19 -11.04
N ASP A 144 5.11 14.69 -12.28
CA ASP A 144 6.03 14.22 -13.31
C ASP A 144 7.49 14.61 -13.04
N ILE A 145 7.73 15.84 -12.60
CA ILE A 145 9.07 16.35 -12.29
C ILE A 145 9.62 15.63 -11.05
N VAL A 146 8.81 15.50 -10.03
CA VAL A 146 9.18 14.85 -8.78
C VAL A 146 9.49 13.36 -9.00
N GLY A 147 8.68 12.65 -9.77
CA GLY A 147 8.95 11.24 -10.09
C GLY A 147 10.19 11.02 -10.95
N LYS A 148 10.50 11.93 -11.88
CA LYS A 148 11.66 11.77 -12.79
C LYS A 148 13.00 12.13 -12.16
N VAL A 149 13.03 13.09 -11.24
CA VAL A 149 14.29 13.58 -10.62
C VAL A 149 14.45 13.02 -9.22
N LEU A 150 13.37 12.98 -8.46
CA LEU A 150 13.42 12.61 -7.05
C LEU A 150 13.63 11.12 -6.86
N THR A 151 13.03 10.27 -7.67
CA THR A 151 13.18 8.80 -7.55
C THR A 151 14.63 8.34 -7.71
N PRO A 152 15.40 8.77 -8.73
CA PRO A 152 16.83 8.47 -8.82
C PRO A 152 17.63 8.99 -7.63
N LEU A 153 17.33 10.20 -7.14
CA LEU A 153 18.00 10.80 -6.00
C LEU A 153 17.72 10.02 -4.71
N LEU A 154 16.46 9.65 -4.49
CA LEU A 154 16.05 8.80 -3.37
C LEU A 154 16.74 7.44 -3.40
N LEU A 155 16.75 6.76 -4.55
CA LEU A 155 17.46 5.49 -4.73
C LEU A 155 18.96 5.62 -4.48
N ALA A 156 19.59 6.67 -4.98
CA ALA A 156 21.01 6.92 -4.77
C ALA A 156 21.32 7.18 -3.28
N GLY A 157 20.50 7.97 -2.60
CA GLY A 157 20.63 8.23 -1.16
C GLY A 157 20.48 6.96 -0.31
N LEU A 158 19.44 6.18 -0.59
CA LEU A 158 19.20 4.89 0.09
C LEU A 158 20.32 3.89 -0.18
N ALA A 159 20.75 3.77 -1.44
CA ALA A 159 21.88 2.89 -1.80
C ALA A 159 23.16 3.30 -1.08
N ALA A 160 23.47 4.60 -0.97
CA ALA A 160 24.64 5.08 -0.26
C ALA A 160 24.60 4.70 1.23
N ILE A 161 23.46 4.85 1.90
CA ILE A 161 23.26 4.47 3.31
C ILE A 161 23.41 2.96 3.48
N ILE A 162 22.73 2.17 2.63
CA ILE A 162 22.74 0.71 2.70
C ILE A 162 24.17 0.18 2.46
N ILE A 163 24.85 0.63 1.39
CA ILE A 163 26.21 0.20 1.08
C ILE A 163 27.15 0.56 2.23
N LYS A 164 27.06 1.78 2.76
CA LYS A 164 27.90 2.21 3.88
C LYS A 164 27.64 1.35 5.12
N GLY A 165 26.40 1.06 5.46
CA GLY A 165 26.04 0.22 6.61
C GLY A 165 26.43 -1.26 6.45
N ILE A 166 26.50 -1.77 5.20
CA ILE A 166 27.04 -3.10 4.93
C ILE A 166 28.56 -3.14 5.09
N VAL A 167 29.26 -2.09 4.61
CA VAL A 167 30.73 -2.00 4.69
C VAL A 167 31.19 -1.67 6.13
N THR A 168 30.43 -0.85 6.83
CA THR A 168 30.70 -0.45 8.21
C THR A 168 29.49 -0.70 9.10
N PRO A 169 29.25 -1.97 9.53
CA PRO A 169 28.11 -2.29 10.37
C PRO A 169 28.12 -1.49 11.67
N LEU A 170 26.95 -0.99 12.10
CA LEU A 170 26.82 -0.14 13.28
C LEU A 170 27.00 -0.89 14.60
N GLY A 171 26.77 -2.20 14.58
CA GLY A 171 26.89 -3.06 15.76
C GLY A 171 26.68 -4.53 15.42
N THR A 172 26.45 -5.31 16.46
CA THR A 172 26.21 -6.75 16.38
C THR A 172 24.71 -7.04 16.43
N ILE A 173 24.30 -8.06 15.71
CA ILE A 173 22.92 -8.57 15.79
C ILE A 173 22.73 -9.19 17.17
N ALA A 174 21.63 -8.84 17.85
CA ALA A 174 21.26 -9.41 19.14
C ALA A 174 21.16 -10.95 19.06
N PRO A 175 21.51 -11.69 20.12
CA PRO A 175 21.42 -13.15 20.12
C PRO A 175 19.96 -13.66 20.14
N GLU A 176 19.03 -12.84 20.62
CA GLU A 176 17.61 -13.16 20.73
C GLU A 176 16.74 -12.11 20.03
N ALA A 177 15.60 -12.55 19.52
CA ALA A 177 14.59 -11.65 18.98
C ALA A 177 13.81 -10.98 20.13
N GLN A 178 13.35 -9.75 19.89
CA GLN A 178 12.52 -9.00 20.86
C GLN A 178 11.02 -9.29 20.70
N ILE A 179 10.68 -10.19 19.79
CA ILE A 179 9.31 -10.56 19.39
C ILE A 179 9.14 -12.09 19.38
N ASP A 180 7.94 -12.56 19.64
CA ASP A 180 7.62 -13.99 19.71
C ASP A 180 7.76 -14.69 18.35
N SER A 181 7.36 -14.02 17.27
CA SER A 181 7.41 -14.58 15.91
C SER A 181 7.76 -13.53 14.87
N ALA A 182 8.97 -13.63 14.32
CA ALA A 182 9.42 -12.75 13.25
C ALA A 182 8.55 -12.86 11.98
N VAL A 183 8.02 -14.05 11.67
CA VAL A 183 7.15 -14.28 10.51
C VAL A 183 5.83 -13.55 10.67
N VAL A 184 5.15 -13.68 11.80
CA VAL A 184 3.86 -13.02 12.06
C VAL A 184 4.02 -11.52 12.07
N THR A 185 5.05 -11.02 12.76
CA THR A 185 5.36 -9.59 12.79
C THR A 185 5.69 -9.05 11.39
N GLY A 186 6.44 -9.83 10.60
CA GLY A 186 6.73 -9.50 9.21
C GLY A 186 5.47 -9.37 8.36
N VAL A 187 4.53 -10.31 8.44
CA VAL A 187 3.24 -10.24 7.72
C VAL A 187 2.44 -9.01 8.13
N LYS A 188 2.32 -8.76 9.45
CA LYS A 188 1.59 -7.59 9.97
C LYS A 188 2.25 -6.28 9.53
N ALA A 189 3.58 -6.19 9.57
CA ALA A 189 4.33 -5.04 9.07
C ALA A 189 4.09 -4.83 7.57
N GLY A 190 4.05 -5.89 6.76
CA GLY A 190 3.71 -5.83 5.34
C GLY A 190 2.29 -5.31 5.08
N TYR A 191 1.31 -5.69 5.88
CA TYR A 191 -0.05 -5.12 5.78
C TYR A 191 -0.08 -3.63 6.12
N GLN A 192 0.77 -3.17 7.05
CA GLN A 192 0.84 -1.76 7.46
C GLN A 192 1.38 -0.84 6.37
N THR A 193 2.11 -1.34 5.37
CA THR A 193 2.55 -0.54 4.22
C THR A 193 1.38 -0.13 3.35
N MET A 194 0.35 -0.97 3.24
CA MET A 194 -0.86 -0.80 2.41
C MET A 194 -0.62 -0.90 0.90
N ASP A 195 0.54 -1.38 0.47
CA ASP A 195 0.92 -1.41 -0.95
C ASP A 195 0.02 -2.33 -1.77
N ALA A 196 -0.41 -3.48 -1.23
CA ALA A 196 -1.36 -4.37 -1.90
C ALA A 196 -2.74 -3.72 -2.12
N LEU A 197 -3.21 -2.91 -1.16
CA LEU A 197 -4.45 -2.13 -1.31
C LEU A 197 -4.25 -0.98 -2.30
N ALA A 198 -3.11 -0.28 -2.22
CA ALA A 198 -2.75 0.82 -3.11
C ALA A 198 -2.51 0.35 -4.56
N ALA A 199 -2.12 -0.90 -4.77
CA ALA A 199 -1.91 -1.47 -6.10
C ALA A 199 -3.17 -1.43 -6.97
N LEU A 200 -4.38 -1.51 -6.39
CA LEU A 200 -5.64 -1.42 -7.14
C LEU A 200 -5.84 -0.03 -7.78
N PRO A 201 -5.83 1.10 -7.06
CA PRO A 201 -5.92 2.42 -7.66
C PRO A 201 -4.68 2.80 -8.48
N PHE A 202 -3.47 2.47 -8.03
CA PHE A 202 -2.23 2.78 -8.75
C PHE A 202 -2.12 2.03 -10.06
N GLY A 203 -2.56 0.78 -10.11
CA GLY A 203 -2.55 -0.02 -11.33
C GLY A 203 -3.35 0.59 -12.48
N ILE A 204 -4.44 1.32 -12.18
CA ILE A 204 -5.21 2.07 -13.18
C ILE A 204 -4.38 3.22 -13.75
N LEU A 205 -3.72 4.00 -12.90
CA LEU A 205 -2.88 5.13 -13.31
C LEU A 205 -1.73 4.66 -14.20
N VAL A 206 -1.10 3.54 -13.83
CA VAL A 206 0.00 2.94 -14.62
C VAL A 206 -0.52 2.40 -15.94
N LEU A 207 -1.67 1.73 -15.96
CA LEU A 207 -2.30 1.25 -17.19
C LEU A 207 -2.59 2.42 -18.14
N GLN A 208 -3.14 3.52 -17.62
CA GLN A 208 -3.40 4.72 -18.40
C GLN A 208 -2.10 5.30 -18.99
N SER A 209 -1.05 5.45 -18.16
CA SER A 209 0.26 5.91 -18.61
C SER A 209 0.86 5.04 -19.73
N VAL A 210 0.66 3.72 -19.67
CA VAL A 210 1.12 2.79 -20.71
C VAL A 210 0.32 2.97 -22.01
N VAL A 211 -0.99 3.20 -21.90
CA VAL A 211 -1.86 3.50 -23.06
C VAL A 211 -1.49 4.84 -23.70
N ASP A 212 -1.24 5.88 -22.91
CA ASP A 212 -0.84 7.22 -23.39
C ASP A 212 0.52 7.19 -24.11
N LYS A 213 1.40 6.24 -23.75
CA LYS A 213 2.67 5.97 -24.49
C LYS A 213 2.46 5.23 -25.83
N GLY A 214 1.22 4.90 -26.18
CA GLY A 214 0.83 4.26 -27.45
C GLY A 214 0.79 2.72 -27.41
N TYR A 215 0.87 2.10 -26.24
CA TYR A 215 0.73 0.66 -26.09
C TYR A 215 -0.74 0.27 -25.94
N THR A 216 -1.50 0.22 -27.03
CA THR A 216 -2.95 -0.08 -27.02
C THR A 216 -3.25 -1.59 -27.13
N GLU A 217 -2.36 -2.36 -27.74
CA GLU A 217 -2.49 -3.79 -27.97
C GLU A 217 -2.29 -4.58 -26.67
N SER A 218 -3.17 -5.51 -26.34
CA SER A 218 -3.19 -6.25 -25.06
C SER A 218 -1.85 -6.94 -24.73
N GLY A 219 -1.20 -7.57 -25.72
CA GLY A 219 0.08 -8.24 -25.50
C GLY A 219 1.22 -7.27 -25.20
N LYS A 220 1.24 -6.13 -25.87
CA LYS A 220 2.25 -5.09 -25.62
C LYS A 220 2.02 -4.40 -24.26
N LYS A 221 0.76 -4.07 -23.90
CA LYS A 221 0.41 -3.55 -22.57
C LYS A 221 0.87 -4.50 -21.47
N PHE A 222 0.53 -5.78 -21.58
CA PHE A 222 0.92 -6.79 -20.60
C PHE A 222 2.44 -6.85 -20.44
N ARG A 223 3.20 -6.87 -21.55
CA ARG A 223 4.67 -6.92 -21.51
C ARG A 223 5.29 -5.70 -20.83
N ILE A 224 4.82 -4.48 -21.14
CA ILE A 224 5.36 -3.27 -20.54
C ILE A 224 5.01 -3.22 -19.04
N MET A 225 3.75 -3.45 -18.69
CA MET A 225 3.33 -3.40 -17.28
C MET A 225 4.00 -4.49 -16.45
N SER A 226 4.08 -5.73 -16.94
CA SER A 226 4.75 -6.82 -16.22
C SER A 226 6.24 -6.53 -16.03
N GLY A 227 6.92 -6.09 -17.09
CA GLY A 227 8.33 -5.72 -17.00
C GLY A 227 8.58 -4.58 -16.02
N SER A 228 7.74 -3.55 -16.04
CA SER A 228 7.82 -2.42 -15.11
C SER A 228 7.51 -2.83 -13.65
N SER A 229 6.52 -3.69 -13.44
CA SER A 229 6.17 -4.20 -12.12
C SER A 229 7.28 -5.07 -11.53
N ILE A 230 7.89 -5.94 -12.35
CA ILE A 230 9.04 -6.76 -11.93
C ILE A 230 10.24 -5.88 -11.59
N LEU A 231 10.54 -4.87 -12.42
CA LEU A 231 11.63 -3.94 -12.14
C LEU A 231 11.41 -3.19 -10.82
N ALA A 232 10.22 -2.64 -10.60
CA ALA A 232 9.86 -1.99 -9.34
C ALA A 232 10.01 -2.95 -8.14
N CYS A 233 9.53 -4.20 -8.28
CA CYS A 233 9.66 -5.25 -7.27
C CYS A 233 11.13 -5.54 -6.90
N VAL A 234 12.01 -5.67 -7.89
CA VAL A 234 13.45 -5.92 -7.66
C VAL A 234 14.12 -4.75 -6.96
N LEU A 235 13.79 -3.52 -7.35
CA LEU A 235 14.32 -2.31 -6.68
C LEU A 235 13.83 -2.21 -5.23
N LEU A 236 12.54 -2.46 -4.99
CA LEU A 236 11.97 -2.46 -3.64
C LEU A 236 12.56 -3.57 -2.78
N LEU A 237 12.76 -4.78 -3.34
CA LEU A 237 13.41 -5.89 -2.65
C LEU A 237 14.82 -5.49 -2.18
N ALA A 238 15.62 -4.92 -3.08
CA ALA A 238 16.99 -4.52 -2.75
C ALA A 238 17.04 -3.46 -1.66
N VAL A 239 16.18 -2.44 -1.74
CA VAL A 239 16.12 -1.35 -0.77
C VAL A 239 15.62 -1.87 0.59
N TYR A 240 14.51 -2.60 0.62
CA TYR A 240 13.90 -3.04 1.87
C TYR A 240 14.76 -4.09 2.60
N MET A 241 15.38 -5.02 1.85
CA MET A 241 16.31 -5.99 2.43
C MET A 241 17.52 -5.28 3.04
N GLY A 242 18.07 -4.27 2.35
CA GLY A 242 19.16 -3.47 2.88
C GLY A 242 18.76 -2.73 4.15
N LEU A 243 17.60 -2.08 4.17
CA LEU A 243 17.10 -1.37 5.36
C LEU A 243 16.82 -2.33 6.53
N ALA A 244 16.24 -3.51 6.26
CA ALA A 244 16.01 -4.53 7.29
C ALA A 244 17.33 -5.04 7.88
N TYR A 245 18.35 -5.25 7.05
CA TYR A 245 19.68 -5.62 7.52
C TYR A 245 20.28 -4.53 8.41
N LEU A 246 20.19 -3.24 8.01
CA LEU A 246 20.67 -2.12 8.85
C LEU A 246 19.96 -2.12 10.21
N GLY A 247 18.66 -2.33 10.25
CA GLY A 247 17.90 -2.49 11.50
C GLY A 247 18.41 -3.66 12.35
N ALA A 248 18.67 -4.81 11.73
CA ALA A 248 19.21 -5.97 12.44
C ALA A 248 20.58 -5.69 13.08
N THR A 249 21.46 -4.91 12.42
CA THR A 249 22.79 -4.57 12.97
C THR A 249 22.75 -3.68 14.19
N VAL A 250 21.64 -3.06 14.51
CA VAL A 250 21.46 -2.22 15.71
C VAL A 250 20.53 -2.87 16.75
N SER A 251 20.11 -4.12 16.54
CA SER A 251 19.17 -4.84 17.42
C SER A 251 19.71 -5.08 18.85
N ALA A 252 21.04 -5.10 19.04
CA ALA A 252 21.65 -5.16 20.36
C ALA A 252 21.70 -3.80 21.08
N GLN A 253 21.47 -2.69 20.38
CA GLN A 253 21.59 -1.33 20.91
C GLN A 253 20.25 -0.69 21.23
N TYR A 254 19.20 -1.05 20.48
CA TYR A 254 17.85 -0.48 20.59
C TYR A 254 16.82 -1.56 20.91
N THR A 255 15.79 -1.13 21.63
CA THR A 255 14.62 -1.96 21.95
C THR A 255 13.40 -1.46 21.20
N ASN A 256 12.32 -2.24 21.23
CA ASN A 256 11.03 -1.88 20.62
C ASN A 256 10.34 -0.66 21.26
N GLU A 257 10.95 -0.04 22.28
CA GLU A 257 10.48 1.24 22.86
C GLU A 257 10.86 2.46 22.00
N ILE A 258 11.88 2.32 21.12
CA ILE A 258 12.25 3.41 20.20
C ILE A 258 11.16 3.62 19.14
N GLY A 259 10.83 4.88 18.84
CA GLY A 259 9.92 5.20 17.73
C GLY A 259 10.49 4.77 16.37
N ARG A 260 9.61 4.35 15.44
CA ARG A 260 10.03 3.87 14.12
C ARG A 260 10.83 4.90 13.33
N ALA A 261 10.37 6.13 13.29
CA ALA A 261 11.09 7.23 12.62
C ALA A 261 12.42 7.56 13.31
N GLN A 262 12.43 7.52 14.64
CA GLN A 262 13.62 7.78 15.44
C GLN A 262 14.72 6.75 15.17
N LEU A 263 14.36 5.45 15.08
CA LEU A 263 15.33 4.39 14.74
C LEU A 263 16.01 4.65 13.38
N VAL A 264 15.21 4.97 12.35
CA VAL A 264 15.74 5.28 11.01
C VAL A 264 16.70 6.46 11.07
N MET A 265 16.33 7.53 11.76
CA MET A 265 17.17 8.71 11.87
C MET A 265 18.46 8.44 12.67
N ALA A 266 18.38 7.63 13.74
CA ALA A 266 19.57 7.20 14.50
C ALA A 266 20.54 6.39 13.63
N ILE A 267 20.03 5.46 12.82
CA ILE A 267 20.85 4.69 11.86
C ILE A 267 21.51 5.62 10.84
N VAL A 268 20.76 6.55 10.25
CA VAL A 268 21.30 7.49 9.25
C VAL A 268 22.33 8.42 9.86
N GLU A 269 22.08 8.95 11.06
CA GLU A 269 23.03 9.81 11.78
C GLU A 269 24.32 9.07 12.11
N ALA A 270 24.24 7.86 12.61
CA ALA A 270 25.41 7.04 12.93
C ALA A 270 26.24 6.70 11.69
N LEU A 271 25.59 6.45 10.54
CA LEU A 271 26.29 6.14 9.28
C LEU A 271 26.84 7.38 8.57
N MET A 272 26.08 8.47 8.48
CA MET A 272 26.38 9.59 7.59
C MET A 272 26.53 10.93 8.33
N GLY A 273 26.36 10.95 9.64
CA GLY A 273 26.40 12.14 10.47
C GLY A 273 25.24 13.10 10.21
N LYS A 274 25.30 14.28 10.80
CA LYS A 274 24.23 15.29 10.77
C LYS A 274 23.88 15.75 9.35
N THR A 275 24.87 15.91 8.48
CA THR A 275 24.63 16.30 7.08
C THR A 275 23.85 15.23 6.33
N GLY A 276 24.18 13.95 6.51
CA GLY A 276 23.45 12.84 5.92
C GLY A 276 22.01 12.77 6.41
N MET A 277 21.78 13.01 7.70
CA MET A 277 20.46 13.08 8.31
C MET A 277 19.59 14.19 7.67
N ILE A 278 20.14 15.38 7.44
CA ILE A 278 19.43 16.48 6.77
C ILE A 278 19.07 16.11 5.34
N ILE A 279 20.03 15.59 4.56
CA ILE A 279 19.80 15.20 3.16
C ILE A 279 18.73 14.10 3.10
N PHE A 280 18.85 13.08 3.94
CA PHE A 280 17.89 11.98 3.99
C PHE A 280 16.48 12.48 4.37
N GLY A 281 16.38 13.33 5.39
CA GLY A 281 15.10 13.94 5.80
C GLY A 281 14.44 14.73 4.67
N ILE A 282 15.19 15.52 3.91
CA ILE A 282 14.67 16.26 2.74
C ILE A 282 14.19 15.29 1.67
N VAL A 283 14.96 14.28 1.32
CA VAL A 283 14.60 13.30 0.28
C VAL A 283 13.35 12.52 0.65
N VAL A 284 13.27 12.04 1.90
CA VAL A 284 12.07 11.35 2.41
C VAL A 284 10.86 12.30 2.46
N GLY A 285 11.06 13.53 2.92
CA GLY A 285 10.00 14.55 2.94
C GLY A 285 9.40 14.80 1.56
N LEU A 286 10.26 14.93 0.55
CA LEU A 286 9.81 15.08 -0.83
C LEU A 286 9.09 13.83 -1.36
N ALA A 287 9.58 12.62 -1.06
CA ALA A 287 8.88 11.37 -1.38
C ALA A 287 7.51 11.31 -0.71
N CYS A 288 7.39 11.74 0.54
CA CYS A 288 6.12 11.84 1.26
C CYS A 288 5.15 12.83 0.60
N VAL A 289 5.63 13.97 0.13
CA VAL A 289 4.81 14.97 -0.60
C VAL A 289 4.23 14.35 -1.88
N THR A 290 5.05 13.64 -2.68
CA THR A 290 4.54 13.01 -3.90
C THR A 290 3.50 11.94 -3.64
N THR A 291 3.75 11.08 -2.65
CA THR A 291 2.79 10.06 -2.23
C THR A 291 1.49 10.71 -1.73
N ALA A 292 1.58 11.74 -0.91
CA ALA A 292 0.39 12.46 -0.40
C ALA A 292 -0.42 13.10 -1.55
N VAL A 293 0.22 13.71 -2.54
CA VAL A 293 -0.46 14.28 -3.72
C VAL A 293 -1.15 13.19 -4.52
N ALA A 294 -0.47 12.08 -4.83
CA ALA A 294 -1.04 10.98 -5.60
C ALA A 294 -2.26 10.35 -4.89
N LEU A 295 -2.14 10.08 -3.59
CA LEU A 295 -3.22 9.48 -2.79
C LEU A 295 -4.39 10.45 -2.61
N THR A 296 -4.13 11.73 -2.34
CA THR A 296 -5.18 12.75 -2.20
C THR A 296 -5.96 12.91 -3.50
N SER A 297 -5.25 12.99 -4.64
CA SER A 297 -5.87 13.11 -5.95
C SER A 297 -6.70 11.89 -6.31
N SER A 298 -6.17 10.68 -6.06
CA SER A 298 -6.88 9.42 -6.32
C SER A 298 -8.13 9.27 -5.46
N ALA A 299 -8.04 9.58 -4.16
CA ALA A 299 -9.17 9.50 -3.25
C ALA A 299 -10.25 10.54 -3.60
N ALA A 300 -9.86 11.78 -3.89
CA ALA A 300 -10.80 12.84 -4.28
C ALA A 300 -11.52 12.51 -5.61
N ALA A 301 -10.81 11.98 -6.59
CA ALA A 301 -11.40 11.54 -7.86
C ALA A 301 -12.39 10.39 -7.67
N TYR A 302 -12.04 9.41 -6.81
CA TYR A 302 -12.94 8.31 -6.48
C TYR A 302 -14.24 8.79 -5.83
N PHE A 303 -14.14 9.62 -4.78
CA PHE A 303 -15.33 10.13 -4.09
C PHE A 303 -16.18 11.06 -4.96
N ALA A 304 -15.57 11.87 -5.83
CA ALA A 304 -16.29 12.67 -6.79
C ALA A 304 -17.10 11.81 -7.79
N LYS A 305 -16.50 10.71 -8.26
CA LYS A 305 -17.18 9.70 -9.11
C LYS A 305 -18.30 8.98 -8.35
N LEU A 306 -18.06 8.58 -7.10
CA LEU A 306 -19.05 7.91 -6.24
C LEU A 306 -20.28 8.80 -6.01
N CYS A 307 -20.07 10.10 -5.80
CA CYS A 307 -21.16 11.10 -5.65
C CYS A 307 -21.79 11.50 -7.00
N ARG A 308 -21.45 10.83 -8.11
CA ARG A 308 -21.97 11.11 -9.46
C ARG A 308 -21.81 12.56 -9.89
N GLY A 309 -20.69 13.20 -9.50
CA GLY A 309 -20.39 14.59 -9.83
C GLY A 309 -21.22 15.64 -9.09
N LYS A 310 -22.08 15.27 -8.13
CA LYS A 310 -22.85 16.23 -7.33
C LYS A 310 -21.96 17.06 -6.41
N VAL A 311 -20.83 16.51 -5.97
CA VAL A 311 -19.83 17.21 -5.18
C VAL A 311 -18.56 17.34 -6.03
N PRO A 312 -18.05 18.56 -6.25
CA PRO A 312 -16.89 18.77 -7.10
C PRO A 312 -15.60 18.19 -6.45
N TYR A 313 -14.69 17.72 -7.29
CA TYR A 313 -13.38 17.18 -6.91
C TYR A 313 -12.65 18.05 -5.88
N LYS A 314 -12.62 19.38 -6.09
CA LYS A 314 -11.94 20.34 -5.20
C LYS A 314 -12.42 20.28 -3.75
N VAL A 315 -13.72 20.04 -3.54
CA VAL A 315 -14.28 19.92 -2.16
C VAL A 315 -13.71 18.68 -1.47
N PHE A 316 -13.62 17.54 -2.18
CA PHE A 316 -13.00 16.35 -1.60
C PHE A 316 -11.53 16.55 -1.30
N VAL A 317 -10.77 17.23 -2.17
CA VAL A 317 -9.36 17.56 -1.87
C VAL A 317 -9.25 18.38 -0.59
N ILE A 318 -10.08 19.41 -0.40
CA ILE A 318 -10.07 20.25 0.80
C ILE A 318 -10.41 19.41 2.03
N VAL A 319 -11.49 18.63 1.99
CA VAL A 319 -11.92 17.78 3.12
C VAL A 319 -10.84 16.77 3.49
N ILE A 320 -10.25 16.10 2.52
CA ILE A 320 -9.16 15.14 2.74
C ILE A 320 -7.95 15.82 3.38
N CYS A 321 -7.51 16.96 2.87
CA CYS A 321 -6.37 17.70 3.41
C CYS A 321 -6.62 18.18 4.84
N VAL A 322 -7.78 18.74 5.13
CA VAL A 322 -8.13 19.23 6.48
C VAL A 322 -8.21 18.06 7.47
N PHE A 323 -8.90 16.99 7.11
CA PHE A 323 -9.00 15.79 7.94
C PHE A 323 -7.61 15.19 8.21
N SER A 324 -6.80 15.02 7.17
CA SER A 324 -5.45 14.45 7.28
C SER A 324 -4.51 15.35 8.10
N ALA A 325 -4.67 16.68 8.02
CA ALA A 325 -3.92 17.62 8.86
C ALA A 325 -4.22 17.42 10.35
N VAL A 326 -5.47 17.19 10.70
CA VAL A 326 -5.86 16.90 12.10
C VAL A 326 -5.28 15.56 12.55
N VAL A 327 -5.49 14.51 11.76
CA VAL A 327 -5.04 13.14 12.11
C VAL A 327 -3.52 13.04 12.20
N SER A 328 -2.77 13.75 11.35
CA SER A 328 -1.30 13.70 11.36
C SER A 328 -0.67 14.17 12.68
N ASN A 329 -1.38 14.96 13.46
CA ASN A 329 -0.91 15.43 14.78
C ASN A 329 -1.02 14.37 15.90
N LEU A 330 -1.58 13.19 15.61
CA LEU A 330 -1.55 12.06 16.54
C LEU A 330 -0.14 11.46 16.67
N GLY A 331 0.75 11.74 15.72
CA GLY A 331 2.08 11.14 15.61
C GLY A 331 2.05 9.81 14.87
N LEU A 332 3.21 9.43 14.33
CA LEU A 332 3.35 8.29 13.43
C LEU A 332 2.93 6.96 14.07
N ASP A 333 3.45 6.66 15.25
CA ASP A 333 3.21 5.37 15.91
C ASP A 333 1.74 5.19 16.33
N ARG A 334 1.05 6.26 16.73
CA ARG A 334 -0.39 6.20 17.02
C ARG A 334 -1.23 6.01 15.77
N ILE A 335 -0.88 6.65 14.65
CA ILE A 335 -1.55 6.45 13.36
C ILE A 335 -1.42 4.98 12.94
N VAL A 336 -0.22 4.40 13.07
CA VAL A 336 0.03 2.99 12.76
C VAL A 336 -0.78 2.06 13.67
N ALA A 337 -0.84 2.35 14.97
CA ALA A 337 -1.60 1.55 15.94
C ALA A 337 -3.13 1.56 15.66
N ILE A 338 -3.68 2.71 15.29
CA ILE A 338 -5.11 2.85 14.92
C ILE A 338 -5.40 2.16 13.59
N ALA A 339 -4.44 2.18 12.67
CA ALA A 339 -4.60 1.56 11.36
C ALA A 339 -4.64 0.03 11.41
N ALA A 340 -3.86 -0.59 12.31
CA ALA A 340 -3.69 -2.03 12.39
C ALA A 340 -5.00 -2.82 12.36
N PRO A 341 -5.97 -2.60 13.28
CA PRO A 341 -7.20 -3.39 13.30
C PRO A 341 -8.08 -3.18 12.05
N VAL A 342 -8.06 -1.99 11.48
CA VAL A 342 -8.83 -1.70 10.26
C VAL A 342 -8.23 -2.45 9.08
N LEU A 343 -6.91 -2.48 8.98
CA LEU A 343 -6.20 -3.21 7.93
C LEU A 343 -6.38 -4.72 8.09
N ASP A 344 -6.31 -5.25 9.30
CA ASP A 344 -6.54 -6.67 9.59
C ASP A 344 -7.93 -7.14 9.13
N VAL A 345 -8.93 -6.25 9.10
CA VAL A 345 -10.28 -6.54 8.59
C VAL A 345 -10.38 -6.37 7.07
N VAL A 346 -9.75 -5.34 6.49
CA VAL A 346 -9.92 -4.98 5.06
C VAL A 346 -9.02 -5.84 4.15
N TYR A 347 -7.84 -6.24 4.61
CA TYR A 347 -6.88 -7.02 3.80
C TYR A 347 -7.42 -8.39 3.39
N PRO A 348 -7.89 -9.28 4.29
CA PRO A 348 -8.28 -10.63 3.92
C PRO A 348 -9.35 -10.71 2.81
N PRO A 349 -10.48 -10.00 2.88
CA PRO A 349 -11.48 -10.04 1.81
C PRO A 349 -10.94 -9.48 0.48
N THR A 350 -10.06 -8.48 0.53
CA THR A 350 -9.42 -7.91 -0.67
C THR A 350 -8.46 -8.92 -1.30
N LEU A 351 -7.63 -9.60 -0.49
CA LEU A 351 -6.69 -10.62 -0.96
C LEU A 351 -7.40 -11.79 -1.61
N VAL A 352 -8.53 -12.24 -1.04
CA VAL A 352 -9.35 -13.30 -1.64
C VAL A 352 -9.77 -12.91 -3.06
N LEU A 353 -10.22 -11.68 -3.28
CA LEU A 353 -10.63 -11.20 -4.60
C LEU A 353 -9.44 -11.06 -5.56
N ILE A 354 -8.30 -10.59 -5.09
CA ILE A 354 -7.06 -10.51 -5.86
C ILE A 354 -6.65 -11.93 -6.32
N PHE A 355 -6.57 -12.89 -5.40
CA PHE A 355 -6.17 -14.26 -5.73
C PHE A 355 -7.16 -14.98 -6.65
N ILE A 356 -8.46 -14.83 -6.42
CA ILE A 356 -9.48 -15.38 -7.32
C ILE A 356 -9.34 -14.77 -8.72
N SER A 357 -9.13 -13.48 -8.82
CA SER A 357 -8.98 -12.78 -10.10
C SER A 357 -7.69 -13.16 -10.83
N LEU A 358 -6.64 -13.46 -10.07
CA LEU A 358 -5.34 -13.85 -10.59
C LEU A 358 -5.32 -15.33 -11.03
N VAL A 359 -5.83 -16.25 -10.19
CA VAL A 359 -5.67 -17.69 -10.41
C VAL A 359 -6.85 -18.28 -11.18
N VAL A 360 -8.09 -17.94 -10.77
CA VAL A 360 -9.31 -18.51 -11.31
C VAL A 360 -10.29 -17.42 -11.77
N PRO A 361 -9.94 -16.62 -12.80
CA PRO A 361 -10.74 -15.47 -13.22
C PRO A 361 -12.14 -15.84 -13.73
N ARG A 362 -12.40 -17.12 -14.05
CA ARG A 362 -13.69 -17.62 -14.51
C ARG A 362 -14.53 -18.24 -13.39
N LEU A 363 -14.10 -18.14 -12.12
CA LEU A 363 -14.85 -18.65 -10.98
C LEU A 363 -16.22 -17.94 -10.88
N PRO A 364 -17.33 -18.66 -10.67
CA PRO A 364 -18.64 -18.04 -10.49
C PRO A 364 -18.66 -17.04 -9.32
N ASP A 365 -19.30 -15.88 -9.51
CA ASP A 365 -19.33 -14.80 -8.51
C ASP A 365 -19.91 -15.23 -7.16
N ARG A 366 -20.85 -16.18 -7.14
CA ARG A 366 -21.40 -16.73 -5.90
C ARG A 366 -20.34 -17.37 -5.00
N ILE A 367 -19.37 -18.06 -5.61
CA ILE A 367 -18.26 -18.70 -4.88
C ILE A 367 -17.34 -17.62 -4.35
N SER A 368 -17.05 -16.61 -5.15
CA SER A 368 -16.26 -15.45 -4.73
C SER A 368 -16.95 -14.71 -3.56
N ARG A 369 -18.27 -14.53 -3.61
CA ARG A 369 -19.06 -13.94 -2.51
C ARG A 369 -18.94 -14.77 -1.23
N GLY A 370 -19.13 -16.09 -1.32
CA GLY A 370 -18.97 -16.99 -0.16
C GLY A 370 -17.58 -16.88 0.45
N ALA A 371 -16.54 -16.99 -0.38
CA ALA A 371 -15.16 -16.90 0.06
C ALA A 371 -14.83 -15.56 0.77
N VAL A 372 -15.29 -14.44 0.20
CA VAL A 372 -15.09 -13.11 0.79
C VAL A 372 -15.84 -12.95 2.12
N ILE A 373 -17.07 -13.47 2.22
CA ILE A 373 -17.83 -13.46 3.49
C ILE A 373 -17.08 -14.25 4.56
N GLY A 374 -16.57 -15.46 4.23
CA GLY A 374 -15.79 -16.27 5.15
C GLY A 374 -14.53 -15.55 5.63
N ALA A 375 -13.81 -14.90 4.72
CA ALA A 375 -12.62 -14.11 5.07
C ALA A 375 -12.96 -12.91 5.95
N LEU A 376 -14.00 -12.15 5.61
CA LEU A 376 -14.44 -10.97 6.35
C LEU A 376 -14.90 -11.32 7.77
N LEU A 377 -15.74 -12.33 7.92
CA LEU A 377 -16.23 -12.78 9.23
C LEU A 377 -15.06 -13.20 10.12
N MET A 378 -14.13 -13.99 9.56
CA MET A 378 -12.99 -14.45 10.34
C MET A 378 -12.02 -13.32 10.70
N SER A 379 -11.74 -12.39 9.80
CA SER A 379 -10.88 -11.26 10.11
C SER A 379 -11.47 -10.36 11.20
N VAL A 380 -12.79 -10.11 11.18
CA VAL A 380 -13.47 -9.38 12.26
C VAL A 380 -13.34 -10.13 13.59
N LEU A 381 -13.56 -11.45 13.61
CA LEU A 381 -13.45 -12.25 14.83
C LEU A 381 -12.01 -12.26 15.37
N CYS A 382 -11.00 -12.44 14.51
CA CYS A 382 -9.58 -12.38 14.93
C CYS A 382 -9.20 -11.00 15.46
N THR A 383 -9.72 -9.93 14.87
CA THR A 383 -9.48 -8.57 15.36
C THR A 383 -10.13 -8.37 16.73
N LEU A 384 -11.37 -8.83 16.95
CA LEU A 384 -12.05 -8.75 18.25
C LEU A 384 -11.32 -9.55 19.34
N ASP A 385 -10.80 -10.74 19.02
CA ASP A 385 -9.99 -11.56 19.93
C ASP A 385 -8.72 -10.79 20.37
N GLY A 386 -8.03 -10.16 19.41
CA GLY A 386 -6.88 -9.30 19.70
C GLY A 386 -7.17 -8.08 20.58
N TYR A 387 -8.44 -7.65 20.66
CA TYR A 387 -8.92 -6.56 21.55
C TYR A 387 -9.54 -7.06 22.85
N GLY A 388 -9.34 -8.33 23.21
CA GLY A 388 -9.71 -8.88 24.52
C GLY A 388 -11.10 -9.52 24.59
N VAL A 389 -11.78 -9.75 23.46
CA VAL A 389 -12.96 -10.61 23.41
C VAL A 389 -12.50 -12.06 23.35
N PRO A 390 -12.69 -12.91 24.40
CA PRO A 390 -12.07 -14.22 24.48
C PRO A 390 -12.75 -15.20 23.50
N LEU A 391 -12.17 -15.34 22.32
CA LEU A 391 -12.65 -16.26 21.25
C LEU A 391 -11.70 -17.47 21.12
N THR A 392 -11.53 -18.24 22.21
CA THR A 392 -10.56 -19.35 22.32
C THR A 392 -10.67 -20.42 21.23
N PHE A 393 -11.81 -20.53 20.55
CA PHE A 393 -11.96 -21.46 19.43
C PHE A 393 -11.12 -21.07 18.20
N LEU A 394 -10.78 -19.77 18.05
CA LEU A 394 -9.97 -19.26 16.96
C LEU A 394 -8.54 -19.79 17.01
N HIS A 395 -7.98 -19.94 18.23
CA HIS A 395 -6.62 -20.44 18.45
C HIS A 395 -6.43 -21.90 18.03
N LYS A 396 -7.54 -22.64 17.84
CA LYS A 396 -7.53 -24.04 17.34
C LYS A 396 -7.54 -24.12 15.82
N LEU A 397 -7.73 -22.99 15.14
CA LEU A 397 -7.76 -22.96 13.67
C LEU A 397 -6.34 -23.10 13.10
N PRO A 398 -6.18 -23.86 12.01
CA PRO A 398 -4.90 -23.92 11.32
C PRO A 398 -4.54 -22.51 10.80
N LEU A 399 -3.26 -22.20 10.83
CA LEU A 399 -2.69 -20.93 10.41
C LEU A 399 -3.08 -19.71 11.28
N PHE A 400 -3.74 -19.92 12.45
CA PHE A 400 -4.07 -18.82 13.37
C PHE A 400 -2.79 -18.14 13.88
N GLU A 401 -1.82 -18.90 14.34
CA GLU A 401 -0.53 -18.40 14.82
C GLU A 401 0.26 -17.63 13.74
N LEU A 402 0.02 -17.94 12.48
CA LEU A 402 0.63 -17.23 11.34
C LEU A 402 -0.16 -16.00 10.87
N GLY A 403 -1.30 -15.67 11.49
CA GLY A 403 -2.16 -14.56 11.09
C GLY A 403 -3.03 -14.85 9.86
N PHE A 404 -3.12 -16.10 9.41
CA PHE A 404 -3.90 -16.53 8.23
C PHE A 404 -5.11 -17.39 8.58
N ALA A 405 -5.68 -17.24 9.78
CA ALA A 405 -6.88 -17.97 10.20
C ALA A 405 -8.09 -17.82 9.26
N TRP A 406 -8.14 -16.72 8.50
CA TRP A 406 -9.20 -16.42 7.54
C TRP A 406 -9.18 -17.31 6.28
N VAL A 407 -8.06 -17.95 5.96
CA VAL A 407 -7.90 -18.73 4.72
C VAL A 407 -8.83 -19.93 4.69
N LEU A 408 -8.84 -20.75 5.76
CA LEU A 408 -9.70 -21.93 5.81
C LEU A 408 -11.19 -21.58 5.74
N PRO A 409 -11.74 -20.66 6.53
CA PRO A 409 -13.13 -20.22 6.41
C PRO A 409 -13.47 -19.64 5.04
N SER A 410 -12.55 -18.90 4.42
CA SER A 410 -12.73 -18.40 3.05
C SER A 410 -12.98 -19.54 2.06
N VAL A 411 -12.15 -20.59 2.11
CA VAL A 411 -12.31 -21.78 1.25
C VAL A 411 -13.61 -22.52 1.56
N LEU A 412 -13.92 -22.73 2.84
CA LEU A 412 -15.14 -23.45 3.26
C LEU A 412 -16.43 -22.73 2.82
N PHE A 413 -16.52 -21.42 3.06
CA PHE A 413 -17.70 -20.65 2.65
C PHE A 413 -17.81 -20.58 1.11
N GLY A 414 -16.67 -20.51 0.41
CA GLY A 414 -16.64 -20.62 -1.05
C GLY A 414 -17.18 -21.98 -1.54
N ALA A 415 -16.74 -23.09 -0.92
CA ALA A 415 -17.19 -24.44 -1.24
C ALA A 415 -18.69 -24.62 -0.94
N VAL A 416 -19.17 -24.16 0.22
CA VAL A 416 -20.62 -24.17 0.55
C VAL A 416 -21.41 -23.38 -0.50
N ALA A 417 -20.94 -22.20 -0.89
CA ALA A 417 -21.60 -21.41 -1.92
C ALA A 417 -21.58 -22.10 -3.30
N ALA A 418 -20.63 -22.99 -3.58
CA ALA A 418 -20.60 -23.77 -4.82
C ALA A 418 -21.71 -24.83 -4.86
N VAL A 419 -22.03 -25.44 -3.72
CA VAL A 419 -23.02 -26.55 -3.60
C VAL A 419 -24.45 -26.01 -3.48
N LEU A 420 -24.67 -24.82 -2.92
CA LEU A 420 -25.99 -24.24 -2.76
C LEU A 420 -26.71 -24.09 -4.12
N PRO A 421 -28.01 -24.43 -4.21
CA PRO A 421 -28.77 -24.33 -5.46
C PRO A 421 -28.84 -22.90 -5.96
N ARG A 422 -28.78 -22.72 -7.28
CA ARG A 422 -28.92 -21.41 -7.92
C ARG A 422 -30.28 -20.81 -7.55
N ARG A 423 -30.32 -19.78 -6.70
CA ARG A 423 -31.49 -18.89 -6.69
C ARG A 423 -31.59 -18.30 -8.10
N ARG A 424 -32.68 -18.63 -8.81
CA ARG A 424 -33.03 -17.94 -10.07
C ARG A 424 -33.16 -16.45 -9.74
N GLU A 425 -32.18 -15.66 -10.16
CA GLU A 425 -32.39 -14.21 -10.26
C GLU A 425 -33.61 -14.05 -11.18
N LYS A 426 -34.67 -13.46 -10.64
CA LYS A 426 -35.79 -13.02 -11.48
C LYS A 426 -35.19 -12.08 -12.52
N ALA A 427 -35.17 -12.54 -13.78
CA ALA A 427 -34.86 -11.68 -14.91
C ALA A 427 -35.74 -10.43 -14.78
N GLY A 428 -35.17 -9.30 -14.46
CA GLY A 428 -35.85 -8.02 -14.49
C GLY A 428 -36.51 -7.92 -15.87
N LYS A 429 -37.83 -7.83 -15.92
CA LYS A 429 -38.60 -7.59 -17.12
C LYS A 429 -37.92 -6.43 -17.84
N ALA A 430 -37.30 -6.71 -18.99
CA ALA A 430 -37.03 -5.68 -19.98
C ALA A 430 -38.41 -5.09 -20.35
N GLU A 431 -38.64 -3.84 -19.98
CA GLU A 431 -39.76 -3.08 -20.54
C GLU A 431 -39.59 -3.10 -22.06
N PRO A 432 -40.64 -3.49 -22.81
CA PRO A 432 -40.58 -3.44 -24.25
C PRO A 432 -40.46 -1.96 -24.66
N ALA A 433 -39.39 -1.66 -25.37
CA ALA A 433 -39.24 -0.37 -26.07
C ALA A 433 -40.52 -0.14 -26.90
N CYS A 434 -41.22 0.94 -26.60
CA CYS A 434 -42.34 1.43 -27.39
C CYS A 434 -41.91 1.59 -28.85
N ALA A 435 -42.39 0.68 -29.67
CA ALA A 435 -42.51 0.88 -31.11
C ALA A 435 -43.74 1.78 -31.36
N GLY A 436 -43.51 2.87 -32.01
CA GLY A 436 -44.55 3.79 -32.49
C GLY A 436 -44.00 5.21 -32.48
N SER A 437 -43.95 5.92 -33.54
CA SER A 437 -44.82 5.99 -34.71
C SER A 437 -44.09 6.63 -35.88
N LYS A 438 -44.23 6.04 -37.04
CA LYS A 438 -44.16 6.78 -38.31
C LYS A 438 -45.28 7.82 -38.33
N GLN A 439 -44.97 9.08 -38.67
CA GLN A 439 -45.79 9.92 -39.60
C GLN A 439 -45.32 11.38 -39.49
N GLY A 440 -45.17 12.00 -40.64
CA GLY A 440 -45.07 13.44 -40.85
C GLY A 440 -43.78 13.89 -41.52
#